data_9e9b543ee778d1aa9c2482543d1771ea
#
_entry.id   9e9b543ee778d1aa9c2482543d1771ea
#
_cell.length_a   1.000
_cell.length_b   1.000
_cell.length_c   1.000
_cell.angle_alpha   90.00
_cell.angle_beta   90.00
_cell.angle_gamma   90.00
#
_symmetry.space_group_name_H-M   'P 1'
#
loop_
_entity.id
_entity.type
_entity.pdbx_description
1 polymer ?
#
loop_
_entity_poly.entity_id
_entity_poly.type
_entity_poly.pdbx_seq_one_letter_code
_entity_poly.pdbx_strand_id
1 'polypeptide(L)' 'MPRVRRQNVPPALFQHLLDLVQSRKIPASQLELLAKWLDSEPEVPERQWYKRFSGMTVCGERELIKTFLLPGQAPKGKHV' A
#
# COMPACT_ATOMS: atom_id res chain seq x y z
N MET A 1 -12.14 -14.50 -1.77
CA MET A 1 -11.73 -13.18 -1.30
C MET A 1 -10.88 -12.51 -2.38
N PRO A 2 -10.96 -11.18 -2.56
CA PRO A 2 -10.15 -10.52 -3.56
C PRO A 2 -8.66 -10.59 -3.22
N ARG A 3 -7.82 -10.55 -4.25
CA ARG A 3 -6.37 -10.55 -4.10
C ARG A 3 -5.80 -9.30 -4.71
N VAL A 4 -4.82 -8.71 -4.03
CA VAL A 4 -4.13 -7.51 -4.50
C VAL A 4 -2.90 -7.91 -5.28
N ARG A 5 -2.68 -7.25 -6.44
CA ARG A 5 -1.53 -7.51 -7.30
C ARG A 5 -0.91 -6.19 -7.71
N ARG A 6 0.29 -6.24 -8.32
CA ARG A 6 0.97 -5.02 -8.78
C ARG A 6 0.11 -4.17 -9.72
N GLN A 7 -0.65 -4.80 -10.63
CA GLN A 7 -1.51 -4.09 -11.56
C GLN A 7 -2.69 -3.39 -10.88
N ASN A 8 -2.95 -3.66 -9.61
CA ASN A 8 -4.01 -3.00 -8.85
C ASN A 8 -3.59 -1.67 -8.25
N VAL A 9 -2.36 -1.22 -8.50
CA VAL A 9 -1.90 0.10 -8.09
C VAL A 9 -2.16 1.08 -9.24
N PRO A 10 -3.07 2.07 -9.07
CA PRO A 10 -3.30 3.04 -10.13
C PRO A 10 -2.02 3.81 -10.45
N PRO A 11 -1.77 4.15 -11.74
CA PRO A 11 -0.54 4.86 -12.12
C PRO A 11 -0.33 6.17 -11.38
N ALA A 12 -1.38 6.97 -11.18
CA ALA A 12 -1.28 8.23 -10.44
C ALA A 12 -0.88 8.00 -8.98
N LEU A 13 -1.37 6.94 -8.37
CA LEU A 13 -1.03 6.60 -7.00
C LEU A 13 0.42 6.11 -6.91
N PHE A 14 0.86 5.33 -7.89
CA PHE A 14 2.25 4.88 -7.94
C PHE A 14 3.20 6.06 -8.09
N GLN A 15 2.86 7.04 -8.94
CA GLN A 15 3.65 8.26 -9.08
C GLN A 15 3.72 9.03 -7.75
N HIS A 16 2.61 9.11 -7.03
CA HIS A 16 2.58 9.73 -5.71
C HIS A 16 3.53 9.03 -4.73
N LEU A 17 3.55 7.69 -4.76
CA LEU A 17 4.49 6.93 -3.92
C LEU A 17 5.94 7.25 -4.27
N LEU A 18 6.27 7.32 -5.58
CA LEU A 18 7.62 7.68 -6.01
C LEU A 18 8.00 9.08 -5.55
N ASP A 19 7.08 10.04 -5.61
CA ASP A 19 7.32 11.39 -5.12
C ASP A 19 7.62 11.41 -3.62
N LEU A 20 6.91 10.60 -2.85
CA LEU A 20 7.16 10.49 -1.41
C LEU A 20 8.53 9.88 -1.11
N VAL A 21 8.96 8.91 -1.92
CA VAL A 21 10.29 8.32 -1.78
C VAL A 21 11.37 9.33 -2.16
N GLN A 22 11.18 10.06 -3.26
CA GLN A 22 12.14 11.07 -3.70
C GLN A 22 12.29 12.20 -2.70
N SER A 23 11.21 12.61 -2.04
CA SER A 23 11.25 13.63 -0.99
C SER A 23 11.69 13.09 0.38
N ARG A 24 12.08 11.82 0.43
CA ARG A 24 12.57 11.15 1.65
C ARG A 24 11.53 11.04 2.77
N LYS A 25 10.26 11.15 2.45
CA LYS A 25 9.18 10.94 3.42
C LYS A 25 8.92 9.46 3.65
N ILE A 26 9.20 8.62 2.65
CA ILE A 26 9.11 7.16 2.74
C ILE A 26 10.44 6.58 2.30
N PRO A 27 11.07 5.69 3.11
CA PRO A 27 12.33 5.05 2.71
C PRO A 27 12.15 4.19 1.45
N ALA A 28 13.16 4.19 0.58
CA ALA A 28 13.12 3.39 -0.66
C ALA A 28 12.97 1.89 -0.39
N SER A 29 13.45 1.39 0.75
CA SER A 29 13.28 -0.01 1.13
C SER A 29 11.81 -0.44 1.21
N GLN A 30 10.89 0.50 1.41
CA GLN A 30 9.46 0.20 1.46
C GLN A 30 8.92 -0.24 0.09
N LEU A 31 9.55 0.22 -1.00
CA LEU A 31 9.15 -0.23 -2.34
C LEU A 31 9.39 -1.72 -2.51
N GLU A 32 10.51 -2.23 -1.98
CA GLU A 32 10.81 -3.66 -2.03
C GLU A 32 9.83 -4.48 -1.19
N LEU A 33 9.51 -3.99 0.00
CA LEU A 33 8.55 -4.65 0.88
C LEU A 33 7.16 -4.70 0.23
N LEU A 34 6.75 -3.59 -0.38
CA LEU A 34 5.48 -3.54 -1.08
C LEU A 34 5.46 -4.51 -2.25
N ALA A 35 6.53 -4.54 -3.06
CA ALA A 35 6.61 -5.43 -4.21
C ALA A 35 6.51 -6.90 -3.79
N LYS A 36 7.25 -7.29 -2.75
CA LYS A 36 7.19 -8.67 -2.24
C LYS A 36 5.78 -9.02 -1.75
N TRP A 37 5.15 -8.09 -1.04
CA TRP A 37 3.80 -8.33 -0.54
C TRP A 37 2.81 -8.49 -1.68
N LEU A 38 2.87 -7.63 -2.70
CA LEU A 38 2.00 -7.72 -3.87
C LEU A 38 2.25 -8.99 -4.68
N ASP A 39 3.51 -9.41 -4.80
CA ASP A 39 3.87 -10.63 -5.52
C ASP A 39 3.34 -11.89 -4.84
N SER A 40 3.08 -11.83 -3.54
CA SER A 40 2.45 -12.94 -2.83
C SER A 40 0.94 -13.01 -3.08
N GLU A 41 0.38 -12.08 -3.83
CA GLU A 41 -1.05 -11.98 -4.15
C GLU A 41 -1.91 -12.12 -2.89
N PRO A 42 -1.72 -11.23 -1.90
CA PRO A 42 -2.38 -11.38 -0.61
C PRO A 42 -3.90 -11.24 -0.73
N GLU A 43 -4.61 -12.04 0.05
CA GLU A 43 -6.05 -11.93 0.16
C GLU A 43 -6.41 -10.74 1.04
N VAL A 44 -7.41 -9.99 0.62
CA VAL A 44 -7.91 -8.81 1.34
C VAL A 44 -9.42 -8.89 1.47
N PRO A 45 -10.00 -8.24 2.50
CA PRO A 45 -11.46 -8.22 2.64
C PRO A 45 -12.11 -7.38 1.55
N GLU A 46 -13.42 -7.55 1.37
CA GLU A 46 -14.21 -6.80 0.38
C GLU A 46 -14.60 -5.40 0.88
N ARG A 47 -13.95 -4.92 1.93
CA ARG A 47 -14.18 -3.61 2.53
C ARG A 47 -12.85 -2.90 2.69
N GLN A 48 -12.84 -1.74 3.33
CA GLN A 48 -11.61 -0.99 3.58
C GLN A 48 -10.66 -1.81 4.44
N TRP A 49 -9.37 -1.80 4.06
CA TRP A 49 -8.31 -2.51 4.76
C TRP A 49 -7.02 -1.70 4.70
N TYR A 50 -6.07 -2.06 5.55
CA TYR A 50 -4.74 -1.48 5.48
C TYR A 50 -3.68 -2.51 5.84
N LYS A 51 -2.48 -2.30 5.31
CA LYS A 51 -1.29 -3.11 5.61
C LYS A 51 -0.19 -2.19 6.09
N ARG A 52 0.31 -2.42 7.30
CA ARG A 52 1.41 -1.64 7.85
C ARG A 52 2.74 -2.23 7.44
N PHE A 53 3.62 -1.36 6.93
CA PHE A 53 5.03 -1.64 6.72
C PHE A 53 5.82 -0.79 7.72
N SER A 54 7.14 -1.05 7.86
CA SER A 54 7.95 -0.35 8.84
C SER A 54 8.04 1.17 8.61
N GLY A 55 7.92 1.64 7.38
CA GLY A 55 8.03 3.05 7.04
C GLY A 55 6.84 3.64 6.33
N MET A 56 5.74 2.91 6.19
CA MET A 56 4.51 3.42 5.55
C MET A 56 3.35 2.48 5.85
N THR A 57 2.12 2.94 5.51
CA THR A 57 0.93 2.10 5.57
C THR A 57 0.23 2.17 4.21
N VAL A 58 -0.15 1.01 3.68
CA VAL A 58 -0.89 0.91 2.43
C VAL A 58 -2.36 0.71 2.75
N CYS A 59 -3.22 1.54 2.18
CA CYS A 59 -4.67 1.45 2.37
C CYS A 59 -5.35 1.07 1.07
N GLY A 60 -6.38 0.26 1.16
CA GLY A 60 -7.13 -0.15 -0.01
C GLY A 60 -8.56 -0.49 0.31
N GLU A 61 -9.30 -0.85 -0.73
CA GLU A 61 -10.67 -1.35 -0.63
C GLU A 61 -10.82 -2.42 -1.71
N ARG A 62 -11.25 -3.61 -1.29
CA ARG A 62 -11.27 -4.78 -2.17
C ARG A 62 -9.87 -5.01 -2.75
N GLU A 63 -9.76 -5.28 -4.05
CA GLU A 63 -8.47 -5.51 -4.71
C GLU A 63 -7.74 -4.21 -5.11
N LEU A 64 -8.32 -3.03 -4.85
CA LEU A 64 -7.74 -1.76 -5.25
C LEU A 64 -6.97 -1.10 -4.12
N ILE A 65 -5.75 -0.67 -4.41
CA ILE A 65 -4.99 0.17 -3.50
C ILE A 65 -5.47 1.61 -3.69
N LYS A 66 -5.78 2.28 -2.57
CA LYS A 66 -6.38 3.62 -2.59
C LYS A 66 -5.39 4.72 -2.21
N THR A 67 -4.51 4.47 -1.24
CA THR A 67 -3.58 5.48 -0.79
C THR A 67 -2.43 4.88 0.02
N PHE A 68 -1.39 5.69 0.20
CA PHE A 68 -0.26 5.36 1.08
C PHE A 68 -0.21 6.42 2.18
N LEU A 69 -0.07 5.96 3.42
CA LEU A 69 0.03 6.84 4.58
C LEU A 69 1.46 6.87 5.11
N LEU A 70 1.87 8.02 5.60
CA LEU A 70 3.16 8.19 6.26
C LEU A 70 3.10 7.61 7.67
N PRO A 71 4.27 7.29 8.28
CA PRO A 71 4.29 6.87 9.68
C PRO A 71 3.61 7.90 10.58
N GLY A 72 2.80 7.42 11.51
CA GLY A 72 2.07 8.28 12.43
C GLY A 72 0.66 8.66 11.99
N GLN A 73 0.30 8.45 10.72
CA GLN A 73 -1.06 8.64 10.26
C GLN A 73 -1.92 7.42 10.61
N ALA A 74 -3.17 7.67 11.00
CA ALA A 74 -4.07 6.60 11.41
C ALA A 74 -4.88 6.07 10.22
N PRO A 75 -4.71 4.78 9.85
CA PRO A 75 -5.50 4.19 8.78
C PRO A 75 -6.89 3.79 9.27
N LYS A 76 -7.80 3.57 8.31
CA LYS A 76 -9.15 3.08 8.59
C LYS A 76 -9.33 1.70 7.96
N GLY A 77 -10.20 0.90 8.57
CA GLY A 77 -10.54 -0.42 8.06
C GLY A 77 -9.87 -1.54 8.82
N LYS A 78 -9.79 -2.69 8.18
CA LYS A 78 -9.24 -3.90 8.81
C LYS A 78 -7.75 -4.03 8.51
N HIS A 79 -6.95 -4.30 9.53
CA HIS A 79 -5.52 -4.59 9.37
C HIS A 79 -5.33 -5.96 8.75
N VAL A 80 -4.63 -6.02 7.65
CA VAL A 80 -4.32 -7.28 6.97
C VAL A 80 -2.88 -7.70 7.12
#